data_5f0b43bfa125f53c3287b37965275e5e
#
_entry.id   5f0b43bfa125f53c3287b37965275e5e
#
_cell.length_a   1.000
_cell.length_b   1.000
_cell.length_c   1.000
_cell.angle_alpha   90.00
_cell.angle_beta   90.00
_cell.angle_gamma   90.00
#
_symmetry.space_group_name_H-M   'P 1'
#
loop_
_entity.id
_entity.type
_entity.pdbx_description
1 polymer ?
#
loop_
_entity_poly.entity_id
_entity_poly.type
_entity_poly.pdbx_seq_one_letter_code
_entity_poly.pdbx_strand_id
1 'polypeptide(L)'
;MKSASRPVAGALEFGTIITKDCMKIFSRGPFAAIFWGGLLAGLFDLTQAFIAFSLTGSTPFRILQGVASGIFGPHSRQMGSTSAAIGLLCHFTIAFGAATVYYLISRRIRALAEHPVISGLIYGELVFMFMYWVVIPLSAIGHVRYNLATYLTGPIGHPLLIGLPIALCLRRFART
;
A
#
# COMPACT_ATOMS: atom_id res chain seq x y z
N MET A 1 30.40 -35.76 -42.08
CA MET A 1 29.15 -34.97 -41.97
C MET A 1 29.05 -34.39 -40.56
N LYS A 2 29.37 -33.12 -40.37
CA LYS A 2 29.20 -32.43 -39.08
C LYS A 2 27.87 -31.65 -39.12
N SER A 3 26.89 -32.13 -38.37
CA SER A 3 25.63 -31.38 -38.14
C SER A 3 25.90 -30.22 -37.19
N ALA A 4 25.87 -29.01 -37.69
CA ALA A 4 25.95 -27.80 -36.87
C ALA A 4 24.58 -27.52 -36.31
N SER A 5 24.40 -27.72 -35.00
CA SER A 5 23.24 -27.26 -34.26
C SER A 5 23.21 -25.72 -34.24
N ARG A 6 22.22 -25.10 -34.88
CA ARG A 6 21.96 -23.66 -34.79
C ARG A 6 21.55 -23.33 -33.35
N PRO A 7 22.18 -22.34 -32.69
CA PRO A 7 21.77 -21.93 -31.36
C PRO A 7 20.42 -21.21 -31.43
N VAL A 8 19.63 -21.40 -30.38
CA VAL A 8 18.26 -20.86 -30.16
C VAL A 8 18.34 -19.35 -29.94
N ALA A 9 18.55 -18.57 -30.97
CA ALA A 9 18.57 -17.09 -30.93
C ALA A 9 17.20 -16.49 -30.52
N GLY A 10 16.11 -17.16 -30.90
CA GLY A 10 14.74 -16.65 -30.63
C GLY A 10 14.33 -16.61 -29.15
N ALA A 11 14.88 -17.49 -28.29
CA ALA A 11 14.53 -17.51 -26.86
C ALA A 11 15.16 -16.34 -26.08
N LEU A 12 16.36 -15.91 -26.48
CA LEU A 12 17.05 -14.78 -25.86
C LEU A 12 16.41 -13.43 -26.27
N GLU A 13 15.96 -13.31 -27.53
CA GLU A 13 15.24 -12.12 -27.99
C GLU A 13 13.87 -11.99 -27.32
N PHE A 14 13.13 -13.10 -27.19
CA PHE A 14 11.81 -13.11 -26.53
C PHE A 14 11.91 -12.72 -25.05
N GLY A 15 12.90 -13.23 -24.32
CA GLY A 15 13.17 -12.85 -22.94
C GLY A 15 13.52 -11.37 -22.78
N THR A 16 14.29 -10.80 -23.72
CA THR A 16 14.71 -9.40 -23.70
C THR A 16 13.55 -8.45 -24.01
N ILE A 17 12.62 -8.82 -24.88
CA ILE A 17 11.43 -8.06 -25.21
C ILE A 17 10.47 -8.02 -24.01
N ILE A 18 10.19 -9.18 -23.39
CA ILE A 18 9.31 -9.26 -22.22
C ILE A 18 9.86 -8.43 -21.05
N THR A 19 11.16 -8.49 -20.77
CA THR A 19 11.76 -7.71 -19.68
C THR A 19 11.75 -6.22 -19.94
N LYS A 20 11.97 -5.77 -21.18
CA LYS A 20 11.88 -4.36 -21.56
C LYS A 20 10.44 -3.81 -21.46
N ASP A 21 9.45 -4.57 -21.90
CA ASP A 21 8.06 -4.15 -21.83
C ASP A 21 7.54 -4.20 -20.38
N CYS A 22 7.93 -5.17 -19.59
CA CYS A 22 7.65 -5.21 -18.16
C CYS A 22 8.25 -4.00 -17.42
N MET A 23 9.51 -3.64 -17.70
CA MET A 23 10.13 -2.45 -17.12
C MET A 23 9.45 -1.15 -17.52
N LYS A 24 8.93 -1.04 -18.75
CA LYS A 24 8.15 0.14 -19.19
C LYS A 24 6.83 0.29 -18.44
N ILE A 25 6.13 -0.83 -18.15
CA ILE A 25 4.88 -0.82 -17.39
C ILE A 25 5.10 -0.26 -15.97
N PHE A 26 6.24 -0.57 -15.33
CA PHE A 26 6.58 -0.07 -14.00
C PHE A 26 7.28 1.29 -13.99
N SER A 27 7.66 1.84 -15.15
CA SER A 27 8.40 3.10 -15.24
C SER A 27 7.51 4.32 -15.47
N ARG A 28 6.37 4.19 -16.12
CA ARG A 28 5.44 5.30 -16.42
C ARG A 28 4.01 4.80 -16.61
N GLY A 29 3.05 5.68 -16.33
CA GLY A 29 1.63 5.43 -16.55
C GLY A 29 0.84 5.09 -15.28
N PRO A 30 -0.45 4.79 -15.43
CA PRO A 30 -1.37 4.54 -14.31
C PRO A 30 -0.91 3.41 -13.39
N PHE A 31 -0.42 2.35 -13.99
CA PHE A 31 0.01 1.16 -13.24
C PHE A 31 1.23 1.46 -12.36
N ALA A 32 2.22 2.19 -12.90
CA ALA A 32 3.39 2.61 -12.14
C ALA A 32 3.01 3.55 -10.97
N ALA A 33 2.06 4.46 -11.19
CA ALA A 33 1.59 5.36 -10.15
C ALA A 33 0.91 4.61 -9.00
N ILE A 34 0.02 3.66 -9.31
CA ILE A 34 -0.67 2.82 -8.32
C ILE A 34 0.34 1.91 -7.60
N PHE A 35 1.23 1.26 -8.34
CA PHE A 35 2.20 0.33 -7.78
C PHE A 35 3.15 1.03 -6.81
N TRP A 36 3.85 2.07 -7.25
CA TRP A 36 4.80 2.78 -6.40
C TRP A 36 4.11 3.58 -5.29
N GLY A 37 2.94 4.18 -5.57
CA GLY A 37 2.14 4.87 -4.57
C GLY A 37 1.66 3.93 -3.47
N GLY A 38 1.09 2.79 -3.81
CA GLY A 38 0.62 1.80 -2.84
C GLY A 38 1.76 1.12 -2.08
N LEU A 39 2.86 0.79 -2.77
CA LEU A 39 4.03 0.18 -2.15
C LEU A 39 4.68 1.12 -1.12
N LEU A 40 4.98 2.36 -1.51
CA LEU A 40 5.62 3.33 -0.61
C LEU A 40 4.70 3.70 0.55
N ALA A 41 3.41 3.95 0.28
CA ALA A 41 2.45 4.21 1.34
C ALA A 41 2.35 3.04 2.32
N GLY A 42 2.22 1.81 1.81
CA GLY A 42 2.16 0.62 2.66
C GLY A 42 3.43 0.40 3.49
N LEU A 43 4.62 0.60 2.91
CA LEU A 43 5.89 0.48 3.62
C LEU A 43 6.04 1.54 4.71
N PHE A 44 5.75 2.80 4.40
CA PHE A 44 5.91 3.89 5.36
C PHE A 44 4.92 3.78 6.52
N ASP A 45 3.65 3.47 6.21
CA ASP A 45 2.62 3.32 7.24
C ASP A 45 2.91 2.10 8.13
N LEU A 46 3.30 0.97 7.56
CA LEU A 46 3.67 -0.21 8.34
C LEU A 46 4.89 0.04 9.22
N THR A 47 5.91 0.74 8.70
CA THR A 47 7.11 1.11 9.46
C THR A 47 6.74 2.02 10.63
N GLN A 48 5.92 3.04 10.37
CA GLN A 48 5.43 3.93 11.41
C GLN A 48 4.63 3.15 12.48
N ALA A 49 3.74 2.25 12.05
CA ALA A 49 2.97 1.42 12.96
C ALA A 49 3.89 0.56 13.85
N PHE A 50 4.92 -0.04 13.27
CA PHE A 50 5.90 -0.81 14.04
C PHE A 50 6.60 0.06 15.09
N ILE A 51 7.02 1.27 14.74
CA ILE A 51 7.68 2.18 15.68
C ILE A 51 6.69 2.61 16.78
N ALA A 52 5.53 3.17 16.40
CA ALA A 52 4.58 3.76 17.33
C ALA A 52 4.01 2.73 18.33
N PHE A 53 3.64 1.54 17.84
CA PHE A 53 3.08 0.50 18.71
C PHE A 53 4.15 -0.27 19.50
N SER A 54 5.41 -0.28 19.05
CA SER A 54 6.51 -0.83 19.86
C SER A 54 6.74 -0.01 21.13
N LEU A 55 6.50 1.30 21.08
CA LEU A 55 6.56 2.16 22.28
C LEU A 55 5.50 1.80 23.34
N THR A 56 4.44 1.10 22.94
CA THR A 56 3.38 0.59 23.84
C THR A 56 3.57 -0.91 24.17
N GLY A 57 4.74 -1.48 23.86
CA GLY A 57 5.08 -2.87 24.15
C GLY A 57 4.57 -3.91 23.15
N SER A 58 4.06 -3.49 21.99
CA SER A 58 3.64 -4.41 20.93
C SER A 58 4.83 -4.81 20.04
N THR A 59 4.89 -6.07 19.63
CA THR A 59 5.89 -6.52 18.65
C THR A 59 5.38 -6.36 17.23
N PRO A 60 6.26 -6.21 16.21
CA PRO A 60 5.84 -6.19 14.79
C PRO A 60 4.94 -7.36 14.41
N PHE A 61 5.23 -8.53 14.94
CA PHE A 61 4.43 -9.73 14.74
C PHE A 61 2.99 -9.56 15.26
N ARG A 62 2.83 -9.01 16.45
CA ARG A 62 1.50 -8.75 17.05
C ARG A 62 0.75 -7.63 16.34
N ILE A 63 1.45 -6.67 15.76
CA ILE A 63 0.83 -5.61 14.96
C ILE A 63 0.22 -6.20 13.69
N LEU A 64 0.95 -7.07 12.98
CA LEU A 64 0.42 -7.76 11.81
C LEU A 64 -0.77 -8.67 12.16
N GLN A 65 -0.71 -9.39 13.27
CA GLN A 65 -1.86 -10.15 13.77
C GLN A 65 -3.04 -9.23 14.11
N GLY A 66 -2.76 -8.00 14.57
CA GLY A 66 -3.76 -6.96 14.79
C GLY A 66 -4.49 -6.57 13.50
N VAL A 67 -3.79 -6.43 12.39
CA VAL A 67 -4.42 -6.19 11.08
C VAL A 67 -5.29 -7.38 10.67
N ALA A 68 -4.78 -8.61 10.82
CA ALA A 68 -5.54 -9.83 10.53
C ALA A 68 -6.79 -10.00 11.41
N SER A 69 -6.82 -9.38 12.59
CA SER A 69 -7.99 -9.43 13.47
C SER A 69 -9.21 -8.72 12.87
N GLY A 70 -9.03 -7.88 11.85
CA GLY A 70 -10.13 -7.35 11.05
C GLY A 70 -10.97 -8.43 10.38
N ILE A 71 -10.39 -9.60 10.08
CA ILE A 71 -11.07 -10.74 9.48
C ILE A 71 -11.41 -11.78 10.55
N PHE A 72 -10.43 -12.13 11.40
CA PHE A 72 -10.53 -13.29 12.32
C PHE A 72 -10.88 -12.91 13.77
N GLY A 73 -11.08 -11.63 14.05
CA GLY A 73 -11.30 -11.15 15.42
C GLY A 73 -10.15 -11.54 16.37
N PRO A 74 -10.44 -11.77 17.66
CA PRO A 74 -9.44 -12.13 18.66
C PRO A 74 -8.69 -13.43 18.36
N HIS A 75 -9.29 -14.33 17.55
CA HIS A 75 -8.69 -15.62 17.18
C HIS A 75 -7.40 -15.46 16.38
N SER A 76 -7.20 -14.34 15.69
CA SER A 76 -5.98 -14.03 14.92
C SER A 76 -4.70 -14.24 15.73
N ARG A 77 -4.74 -13.98 17.05
CA ARG A 77 -3.57 -14.10 17.93
C ARG A 77 -3.16 -15.55 18.20
N GLN A 78 -4.05 -16.51 17.98
CA GLN A 78 -3.83 -17.94 18.18
C GLN A 78 -3.32 -18.63 16.90
N MET A 79 -3.46 -17.97 15.74
CA MET A 79 -3.11 -18.52 14.43
C MET A 79 -1.60 -18.41 14.10
N GLY A 80 -0.78 -17.90 15.01
CA GLY A 80 0.67 -17.82 14.82
C GLY A 80 1.09 -17.00 13.59
N SER A 81 2.06 -17.51 12.83
CA SER A 81 2.61 -16.85 11.64
C SER A 81 1.62 -16.70 10.49
N THR A 82 0.63 -17.58 10.40
CA THR A 82 -0.39 -17.53 9.34
C THR A 82 -1.18 -16.23 9.41
N SER A 83 -1.67 -15.83 10.59
CA SER A 83 -2.40 -14.57 10.72
C SER A 83 -1.51 -13.36 10.49
N ALA A 84 -0.24 -13.40 10.89
CA ALA A 84 0.70 -12.31 10.61
C ALA A 84 0.92 -12.13 9.09
N ALA A 85 1.08 -13.23 8.35
CA ALA A 85 1.22 -13.19 6.89
C ALA A 85 -0.06 -12.66 6.21
N ILE A 86 -1.25 -13.11 6.67
CA ILE A 86 -2.52 -12.59 6.18
C ILE A 86 -2.68 -11.11 6.51
N GLY A 87 -2.29 -10.69 7.71
CA GLY A 87 -2.32 -9.28 8.11
C GLY A 87 -1.44 -8.40 7.22
N LEU A 88 -0.25 -8.87 6.87
CA LEU A 88 0.64 -8.18 5.92
C LEU A 88 -0.01 -8.06 4.54
N LEU A 89 -0.61 -9.15 4.05
CA LEU A 89 -1.32 -9.15 2.76
C LEU A 89 -2.50 -8.19 2.77
N CYS A 90 -3.33 -8.21 3.81
CA CYS A 90 -4.44 -7.28 3.97
C CYS A 90 -3.98 -5.82 4.00
N HIS A 91 -2.90 -5.54 4.74
CA HIS A 91 -2.35 -4.18 4.83
C HIS A 91 -1.95 -3.64 3.44
N PHE A 92 -1.18 -4.41 2.67
CA PHE A 92 -0.81 -3.98 1.32
C PHE A 92 -2.01 -3.94 0.36
N THR A 93 -2.98 -4.84 0.50
CA THR A 93 -4.22 -4.78 -0.30
C THR A 93 -4.96 -3.47 -0.06
N ILE A 94 -5.05 -3.01 1.19
CA ILE A 94 -5.66 -1.72 1.54
C ILE A 94 -4.82 -0.57 0.96
N ALA A 95 -3.50 -0.61 1.09
CA ALA A 95 -2.62 0.44 0.57
C ALA A 95 -2.70 0.59 -0.97
N PHE A 96 -2.71 -0.53 -1.70
CA PHE A 96 -2.93 -0.51 -3.15
C PHE A 96 -4.35 -0.10 -3.52
N GLY A 97 -5.35 -0.49 -2.74
CA GLY A 97 -6.72 -0.03 -2.87
C GLY A 97 -6.83 1.49 -2.75
N ALA A 98 -6.21 2.07 -1.72
CA ALA A 98 -6.16 3.51 -1.52
C ALA A 98 -5.47 4.23 -2.70
N ALA A 99 -4.32 3.72 -3.17
CA ALA A 99 -3.64 4.27 -4.35
C ALA A 99 -4.50 4.21 -5.61
N THR A 100 -5.23 3.12 -5.80
CA THR A 100 -6.17 2.95 -6.93
C THR A 100 -7.32 3.94 -6.86
N VAL A 101 -7.94 4.10 -5.69
CA VAL A 101 -9.05 5.04 -5.48
C VAL A 101 -8.59 6.48 -5.76
N TYR A 102 -7.41 6.87 -5.22
CA TYR A 102 -6.86 8.20 -5.49
C TYR A 102 -6.63 8.43 -6.99
N TYR A 103 -6.05 7.44 -7.69
CA TYR A 103 -5.86 7.49 -9.14
C TYR A 103 -7.18 7.68 -9.87
N LEU A 104 -8.21 6.89 -9.55
CA LEU A 104 -9.52 6.97 -10.21
C LEU A 104 -10.20 8.33 -10.00
N ILE A 105 -10.14 8.89 -8.77
CA ILE A 105 -10.70 10.20 -8.45
C ILE A 105 -9.92 11.31 -9.20
N SER A 106 -8.59 11.21 -9.27
CA SER A 106 -7.75 12.19 -9.96
C SER A 106 -8.04 12.31 -11.46
N ARG A 107 -8.59 11.27 -12.06
CA ARG A 107 -9.05 11.31 -13.46
C ARG A 107 -10.26 12.23 -13.67
N ARG A 108 -11.03 12.48 -12.62
CA ARG A 108 -12.20 13.37 -12.63
C ARG A 108 -11.87 14.75 -12.08
N ILE A 109 -11.00 14.81 -11.08
CA ILE A 109 -10.64 16.04 -10.37
C ILE A 109 -9.16 16.35 -10.64
N ARG A 110 -8.89 17.21 -11.65
CA ARG A 110 -7.53 17.57 -12.06
C ARG A 110 -6.72 18.23 -10.95
N ALA A 111 -7.37 18.96 -10.05
CA ALA A 111 -6.73 19.62 -8.90
C ALA A 111 -5.90 18.65 -8.03
N LEU A 112 -6.29 17.35 -7.95
CA LEU A 112 -5.53 16.35 -7.20
C LEU A 112 -4.14 16.09 -7.79
N ALA A 113 -4.02 16.19 -9.10
CA ALA A 113 -2.73 16.03 -9.78
C ALA A 113 -1.94 17.33 -9.88
N GLU A 114 -2.61 18.49 -9.85
CA GLU A 114 -1.99 19.82 -9.91
C GLU A 114 -1.40 20.22 -8.55
N HIS A 115 -2.10 19.92 -7.46
CA HIS A 115 -1.71 20.25 -6.09
C HIS A 115 -1.48 19.01 -5.22
N PRO A 116 -0.49 18.14 -5.55
CA PRO A 116 -0.34 16.82 -4.94
C PRO A 116 -0.03 16.86 -3.44
N VAL A 117 0.61 17.93 -2.95
CA VAL A 117 0.91 18.04 -1.51
C VAL A 117 -0.37 18.22 -0.71
N ILE A 118 -1.16 19.23 -1.04
CA ILE A 118 -2.40 19.55 -0.31
C ILE A 118 -3.42 18.42 -0.48
N SER A 119 -3.63 17.97 -1.72
CA SER A 119 -4.58 16.90 -1.99
C SER A 119 -4.16 15.56 -1.38
N GLY A 120 -2.85 15.28 -1.35
CA GLY A 120 -2.31 14.09 -0.69
C GLY A 120 -2.57 14.12 0.83
N LEU A 121 -2.28 15.24 1.48
CA LEU A 121 -2.53 15.40 2.92
C LEU A 121 -4.01 15.22 3.26
N ILE A 122 -4.90 15.89 2.51
CA ILE A 122 -6.36 15.75 2.70
C ILE A 122 -6.80 14.31 2.45
N TYR A 123 -6.30 13.68 1.39
CA TYR A 123 -6.65 12.31 1.06
C TYR A 123 -6.20 11.31 2.14
N GLY A 124 -4.99 11.47 2.66
CA GLY A 124 -4.50 10.61 3.74
C GLY A 124 -5.36 10.71 5.00
N GLU A 125 -5.82 11.93 5.35
CA GLU A 125 -6.76 12.11 6.45
C GLU A 125 -8.12 11.45 6.17
N LEU A 126 -8.64 11.56 4.95
CA LEU A 126 -9.86 10.87 4.54
C LEU A 126 -9.72 9.34 4.60
N VAL A 127 -8.56 8.79 4.22
CA VAL A 127 -8.26 7.36 4.37
C VAL A 127 -8.27 6.95 5.83
N PHE A 128 -7.64 7.73 6.73
CA PHE A 128 -7.69 7.47 8.16
C PHE A 128 -9.12 7.49 8.70
N MET A 129 -9.89 8.53 8.38
CA MET A 129 -11.30 8.63 8.80
C MET A 129 -12.12 7.44 8.31
N PHE A 130 -11.95 7.05 7.04
CA PHE A 130 -12.64 5.90 6.46
C PHE A 130 -12.27 4.60 7.17
N MET A 131 -10.98 4.38 7.44
CA MET A 131 -10.53 3.21 8.18
C MET A 131 -11.09 3.17 9.59
N TYR A 132 -11.02 4.30 10.31
CA TYR A 132 -11.40 4.37 11.70
C TYR A 132 -12.92 4.33 11.93
N TRP A 133 -13.70 5.04 11.08
CA TRP A 133 -15.14 5.17 11.25
C TRP A 133 -15.98 4.17 10.45
N VAL A 134 -15.39 3.54 9.44
CA VAL A 134 -16.13 2.61 8.57
C VAL A 134 -15.54 1.22 8.64
N VAL A 135 -14.26 1.06 8.28
CA VAL A 135 -13.66 -0.28 8.13
C VAL A 135 -13.52 -0.99 9.48
N ILE A 136 -12.98 -0.33 10.50
CA ILE A 136 -12.79 -0.94 11.83
C ILE A 136 -14.11 -1.35 12.46
N PRO A 137 -15.14 -0.49 12.55
CA PRO A 137 -16.43 -0.89 13.11
C PRO A 137 -17.16 -2.00 12.36
N LEU A 138 -16.98 -2.08 11.03
CA LEU A 138 -17.56 -3.14 10.21
C LEU A 138 -16.72 -4.44 10.19
N SER A 139 -15.52 -4.39 10.72
CA SER A 139 -14.63 -5.55 10.81
C SER A 139 -14.89 -6.39 12.07
N ALA A 140 -14.28 -7.56 12.16
CA ALA A 140 -14.35 -8.40 13.35
C ALA A 140 -13.64 -7.82 14.60
N ILE A 141 -12.98 -6.66 14.48
CA ILE A 141 -12.39 -5.91 15.61
C ILE A 141 -13.48 -5.15 16.37
N GLY A 142 -14.47 -4.58 15.66
CA GLY A 142 -15.52 -3.72 16.20
C GLY A 142 -15.00 -2.33 16.60
N HIS A 143 -14.31 -2.22 17.73
CA HIS A 143 -13.82 -0.91 18.22
C HIS A 143 -12.36 -1.00 18.68
N VAL A 144 -11.58 0.02 18.33
CA VAL A 144 -10.21 0.21 18.81
C VAL A 144 -10.19 1.41 19.75
N ARG A 145 -9.52 1.27 20.90
CA ARG A 145 -9.31 2.40 21.82
C ARG A 145 -8.33 3.39 21.21
N TYR A 146 -8.71 4.66 21.26
CA TYR A 146 -7.83 5.74 20.84
C TYR A 146 -6.75 5.97 21.89
N ASN A 147 -5.49 5.77 21.50
CA ASN A 147 -4.32 5.99 22.36
C ASN A 147 -3.27 6.82 21.61
N LEU A 148 -2.14 7.11 22.26
CA LEU A 148 -1.07 7.91 21.66
C LEU A 148 -0.55 7.29 20.35
N ALA A 149 -0.38 5.96 20.28
CA ALA A 149 0.07 5.30 19.07
C ALA A 149 -0.96 5.47 17.93
N THR A 150 -2.26 5.31 18.22
CA THR A 150 -3.34 5.53 17.25
C THR A 150 -3.37 7.00 16.78
N TYR A 151 -3.11 7.95 17.68
CA TYR A 151 -3.06 9.38 17.32
C TYR A 151 -1.88 9.68 16.40
N LEU A 152 -0.71 9.13 16.69
CA LEU A 152 0.49 9.31 15.86
C LEU A 152 0.36 8.64 14.49
N THR A 153 -0.16 7.42 14.45
CA THR A 153 -0.31 6.68 13.19
C THR A 153 -1.51 7.13 12.36
N GLY A 154 -2.58 7.57 13.01
CA GLY A 154 -3.81 8.02 12.36
C GLY A 154 -3.70 9.44 11.79
N PRO A 155 -4.21 10.46 12.50
CA PRO A 155 -4.37 11.81 11.95
C PRO A 155 -3.04 12.50 11.57
N ILE A 156 -1.91 12.06 12.12
CA ILE A 156 -0.60 12.59 11.75
C ILE A 156 0.06 11.73 10.65
N GLY A 157 0.04 10.43 10.84
CA GLY A 157 0.76 9.50 9.96
C GLY A 157 0.11 9.31 8.61
N HIS A 158 -1.19 9.09 8.53
CA HIS A 158 -1.86 8.84 7.26
C HIS A 158 -1.72 9.97 6.25
N PRO A 159 -1.89 11.26 6.60
CA PRO A 159 -1.62 12.36 5.67
C PRO A 159 -0.21 12.31 5.10
N LEU A 160 0.79 12.13 5.96
CA LEU A 160 2.20 12.24 5.57
C LEU A 160 2.74 10.96 4.90
N LEU A 161 2.34 9.79 5.38
CA LEU A 161 2.96 8.51 5.01
C LEU A 161 2.11 7.67 4.06
N ILE A 162 0.82 7.99 3.92
CA ILE A 162 -0.07 7.34 2.94
C ILE A 162 -0.46 8.34 1.85
N GLY A 163 -1.14 9.40 2.20
CA GLY A 163 -1.71 10.31 1.21
C GLY A 163 -0.67 11.03 0.37
N LEU A 164 0.36 11.59 1.01
CA LEU A 164 1.41 12.32 0.31
C LEU A 164 2.22 11.43 -0.66
N PRO A 165 2.73 10.24 -0.29
CA PRO A 165 3.43 9.35 -1.22
C PRO A 165 2.55 8.95 -2.42
N ILE A 166 1.28 8.61 -2.18
CA ILE A 166 0.34 8.26 -3.26
C ILE A 166 0.19 9.41 -4.25
N ALA A 167 -0.05 10.64 -3.75
CA ALA A 167 -0.24 11.81 -4.59
C ALA A 167 1.02 12.18 -5.39
N LEU A 168 2.20 12.10 -4.76
CA LEU A 168 3.47 12.37 -5.43
C LEU A 168 3.80 11.32 -6.50
N CYS A 169 3.55 10.04 -6.21
CA CYS A 169 3.70 8.98 -7.21
C CYS A 169 2.74 9.17 -8.38
N LEU A 170 1.48 9.55 -8.13
CA LEU A 170 0.55 9.89 -9.20
C LEU A 170 1.10 11.03 -10.07
N ARG A 171 1.53 12.12 -9.45
CA ARG A 171 2.11 13.26 -10.18
C ARG A 171 3.34 12.87 -11.00
N ARG A 172 4.18 11.96 -10.47
CA ARG A 172 5.44 11.55 -11.11
C ARG A 172 5.24 10.60 -12.28
N PHE A 173 4.33 9.64 -12.13
CA PHE A 173 4.22 8.51 -13.05
C PHE A 173 2.98 8.55 -13.96
N ALA A 174 1.87 9.16 -13.53
CA ALA A 174 0.64 9.20 -14.32
C ALA A 174 0.49 10.47 -15.18
N ARG A 175 1.37 11.47 -15.05
CA ARG A 175 1.43 12.59 -16.00
C ARG A 175 2.13 12.12 -17.26
N THR A 176 1.38 11.97 -18.31
CA THR A 176 1.82 11.97 -19.73
C THR A 176 1.66 13.37 -20.28
#